data_bdee89b6bbe5415d0adc43f11770f280
#
_entry.id   bdee89b6bbe5415d0adc43f11770f280
#
_cell.length_a   1.000
_cell.length_b   1.000
_cell.length_c   1.000
_cell.angle_alpha   90.00
_cell.angle_beta   90.00
_cell.angle_gamma   90.00
#
_symmetry.space_group_name_H-M   'P 1'
#
loop_
_entity.id
_entity.type
_entity.pdbx_description
1 polymer ?
#
loop_
_entity_poly.entity_id
_entity_poly.type
_entity_poly.pdbx_seq_one_letter_code
_entity_poly.pdbx_strand_id
1 'polypeptide(L)'
;MALGTIVAERYPEKQDRGTVVEPFSSTLAGHGLELKRDRTATLQINDYVQQSNDLVAPLQEQGLLTIEPFDEPIDFTYFDLWHYWGRVSKFGMWMQGPDYSQWHGVYPLLDTMSELEEMVNQKLDAAGATP
;
A
#
# COMPACT_ATOMS: atom_id res chain seq x y z
N MET A 1 -7.22 -5.12 12.20
CA MET A 1 -7.97 -5.97 11.25
C MET A 1 -7.15 -6.16 9.99
N ALA A 2 -7.04 -7.39 9.51
CA ALA A 2 -6.34 -7.62 8.26
C ALA A 2 -7.17 -7.05 7.09
N LEU A 3 -6.53 -6.37 6.15
CA LEU A 3 -7.17 -5.79 4.95
C LEU A 3 -8.00 -6.83 4.16
N GLY A 4 -7.64 -8.11 4.25
CA GLY A 4 -8.42 -9.20 3.69
C GLY A 4 -9.85 -9.28 4.23
N THR A 5 -10.05 -8.96 5.50
CA THR A 5 -11.38 -8.93 6.12
C THR A 5 -12.22 -7.76 5.62
N ILE A 6 -11.60 -6.58 5.48
CA ILE A 6 -12.28 -5.37 4.99
C ILE A 6 -12.71 -5.53 3.52
N VAL A 7 -11.86 -6.15 2.69
CA VAL A 7 -12.20 -6.42 1.28
C VAL A 7 -13.29 -7.46 1.17
N ALA A 8 -13.28 -8.49 2.03
CA ALA A 8 -14.30 -9.52 2.05
C ALA A 8 -15.68 -9.00 2.51
N GLU A 9 -15.70 -8.09 3.50
CA GLU A 9 -16.94 -7.47 3.98
C GLU A 9 -17.52 -6.45 3.00
N ARG A 10 -16.66 -5.71 2.28
CA ARG A 10 -17.11 -4.66 1.36
C ARG A 10 -17.50 -5.19 -0.03
N TYR A 11 -16.93 -6.32 -0.44
CA TYR A 11 -17.15 -6.91 -1.76
C TYR A 11 -17.32 -8.44 -1.65
N PRO A 12 -18.42 -8.93 -1.04
CA PRO A 12 -18.65 -10.34 -0.86
C PRO A 12 -18.70 -11.12 -2.19
N GLU A 13 -19.15 -10.47 -3.27
CA GLU A 13 -19.15 -11.06 -4.61
C GLU A 13 -17.75 -11.35 -5.17
N LYS A 14 -16.70 -10.71 -4.62
CA LYS A 14 -15.32 -10.99 -5.03
C LYS A 14 -14.70 -12.20 -4.33
N GLN A 15 -15.32 -12.70 -3.27
CA GLN A 15 -14.90 -13.97 -2.66
C GLN A 15 -15.12 -15.17 -3.59
N ASP A 16 -16.21 -15.15 -4.35
CA ASP A 16 -16.50 -16.20 -5.33
C ASP A 16 -15.54 -16.18 -6.54
N ARG A 17 -14.93 -15.04 -6.83
CA ARG A 17 -13.91 -14.96 -7.88
C ARG A 17 -12.59 -15.62 -7.48
N GLY A 18 -12.34 -15.81 -6.20
CA GLY A 18 -11.21 -16.60 -5.72
C GLY A 18 -11.33 -18.08 -6.12
N THR A 19 -12.55 -18.59 -6.17
CA THR A 19 -12.85 -19.97 -6.60
C THR A 19 -12.71 -20.18 -8.11
N VAL A 20 -12.88 -19.12 -8.91
CA VAL A 20 -12.69 -19.22 -10.38
C VAL A 20 -11.20 -19.25 -10.76
N VAL A 21 -10.33 -18.74 -9.89
CA VAL A 21 -8.86 -18.78 -10.11
C VAL A 21 -8.26 -20.11 -9.64
N GLU A 22 -8.94 -20.83 -8.76
CA GLU A 22 -8.48 -22.16 -8.30
C GLU A 22 -8.34 -23.20 -9.42
N PRO A 23 -9.29 -23.33 -10.38
CA PRO A 23 -9.10 -24.22 -11.53
C PRO A 23 -7.93 -23.81 -12.41
N PHE A 24 -7.69 -22.50 -12.57
CA PHE A 24 -6.55 -21.99 -13.32
C PHE A 24 -5.23 -22.24 -12.59
N SER A 25 -5.23 -22.09 -11.27
CA SER A 25 -4.09 -22.39 -10.40
C SER A 25 -3.77 -23.87 -10.34
N SER A 26 -4.77 -24.76 -10.33
CA SER A 26 -4.57 -26.20 -10.35
C SER A 26 -4.16 -26.73 -11.72
N THR A 27 -4.54 -26.04 -12.79
CA THR A 27 -4.16 -26.39 -14.17
C THR A 27 -2.72 -25.93 -14.47
N LEU A 28 -2.23 -24.91 -13.77
CA LEU A 28 -0.84 -24.50 -13.75
C LEU A 28 -0.10 -25.24 -12.64
N ALA A 29 -0.04 -26.57 -12.76
CA ALA A 29 0.54 -27.47 -11.76
C ALA A 29 1.93 -26.98 -11.30
N GLY A 30 2.08 -26.71 -10.03
CA GLY A 30 3.31 -26.20 -9.41
C GLY A 30 3.28 -24.71 -9.03
N HIS A 31 2.34 -23.91 -9.53
CA HIS A 31 2.27 -22.47 -9.24
C HIS A 31 1.42 -22.13 -8.00
N GLY A 32 0.80 -23.09 -7.35
CA GLY A 32 -0.04 -22.85 -6.16
C GLY A 32 0.71 -22.19 -4.99
N LEU A 33 2.02 -22.45 -4.85
CA LEU A 33 2.89 -21.79 -3.87
C LEU A 33 3.24 -20.36 -4.27
N GLU A 34 3.40 -20.11 -5.56
CA GLU A 34 3.70 -18.78 -6.12
C GLU A 34 2.50 -17.85 -6.00
N LEU A 35 1.30 -18.31 -6.33
CA LEU A 35 0.06 -17.52 -6.16
C LEU A 35 -0.21 -17.19 -4.68
N LYS A 36 0.07 -18.09 -3.76
CA LYS A 36 -0.02 -17.80 -2.32
C LYS A 36 1.00 -16.75 -1.90
N ARG A 37 2.20 -16.83 -2.40
CA ARG A 37 3.28 -15.86 -2.13
C ARG A 37 2.94 -14.49 -2.69
N ASP A 38 2.46 -14.42 -3.93
CA ASP A 38 2.04 -13.19 -4.60
C ASP A 38 0.88 -12.52 -3.87
N ARG A 39 -0.09 -13.31 -3.40
CA ARG A 39 -1.19 -12.81 -2.57
C ARG A 39 -0.69 -12.24 -1.24
N THR A 40 0.21 -12.93 -0.57
CA THR A 40 0.79 -12.48 0.70
C THR A 40 1.57 -11.18 0.51
N ALA A 41 2.37 -11.09 -0.53
CA ALA A 41 3.11 -9.91 -0.88
C ALA A 41 2.19 -8.72 -1.23
N THR A 42 1.11 -8.97 -1.98
CA THR A 42 0.09 -7.94 -2.28
C THR A 42 -0.57 -7.42 -1.00
N LEU A 43 -0.85 -8.29 -0.04
CA LEU A 43 -1.42 -7.88 1.25
C LEU A 43 -0.43 -7.04 2.04
N GLN A 44 0.85 -7.38 2.04
CA GLN A 44 1.89 -6.56 2.67
C GLN A 44 1.96 -5.15 2.06
N ILE A 45 1.91 -5.02 0.74
CA ILE A 45 1.90 -3.69 0.11
C ILE A 45 0.66 -2.90 0.51
N ASN A 46 -0.50 -3.54 0.58
CA ASN A 46 -1.72 -2.88 1.04
C ASN A 46 -1.63 -2.45 2.50
N ASP A 47 -0.94 -3.23 3.35
CA ASP A 47 -0.70 -2.86 4.75
C ASP A 47 0.20 -1.61 4.85
N TYR A 48 1.23 -1.48 4.03
CA TYR A 48 2.05 -0.26 3.97
C TYR A 48 1.26 0.95 3.51
N VAL A 49 0.41 0.79 2.50
CA VAL A 49 -0.49 1.86 2.05
C VAL A 49 -1.47 2.25 3.17
N GLN A 50 -1.98 1.30 3.93
CA GLN A 50 -2.84 1.62 5.08
C GLN A 50 -2.07 2.37 6.17
N GLN A 51 -0.85 1.96 6.48
CA GLN A 51 0.01 2.67 7.42
C GLN A 51 0.26 4.12 6.97
N SER A 52 0.45 4.38 5.69
CA SER A 52 0.61 5.75 5.18
C SER A 52 -0.66 6.59 5.37
N ASN A 53 -1.85 6.00 5.22
CA ASN A 53 -3.11 6.67 5.52
C ASN A 53 -3.21 7.02 7.01
N ASP A 54 -2.83 6.08 7.86
CA ASP A 54 -2.87 6.26 9.32
C ASP A 54 -1.87 7.34 9.78
N LEU A 55 -0.72 7.46 9.11
CA LEU A 55 0.27 8.52 9.36
C LEU A 55 -0.26 9.92 9.00
N VAL A 56 -0.96 10.05 7.88
CA VAL A 56 -1.47 11.35 7.40
C VAL A 56 -2.76 11.77 8.11
N ALA A 57 -3.54 10.82 8.61
CA ALA A 57 -4.83 11.08 9.26
C ALA A 57 -4.79 12.16 10.37
N PRO A 58 -3.81 12.17 11.30
CA PRO A 58 -3.73 13.21 12.33
C PRO A 58 -3.56 14.63 11.75
N LEU A 59 -2.84 14.79 10.65
CA LEU A 59 -2.67 16.09 10.00
C LEU A 59 -3.99 16.58 9.38
N GLN A 60 -4.76 15.67 8.80
CA GLN A 60 -6.07 15.97 8.23
C GLN A 60 -7.07 16.33 9.34
N GLU A 61 -7.11 15.56 10.42
CA GLU A 61 -8.00 15.78 11.55
C GLU A 61 -7.75 17.11 12.28
N GLN A 62 -6.48 17.52 12.35
CA GLN A 62 -6.07 18.76 12.98
C GLN A 62 -6.09 19.97 12.03
N GLY A 63 -6.43 19.76 10.76
CA GLY A 63 -6.45 20.81 9.74
C GLY A 63 -5.07 21.39 9.43
N LEU A 64 -4.02 20.58 9.58
CA LEU A 64 -2.63 20.96 9.31
C LEU A 64 -2.23 20.79 7.84
N LEU A 65 -3.11 20.18 7.04
CA LEU A 65 -2.98 20.13 5.59
C LEU A 65 -3.96 21.11 4.96
N THR A 66 -3.56 21.70 3.84
CA THR A 66 -4.43 22.58 3.05
C THR A 66 -5.52 21.77 2.35
N ILE A 67 -6.59 22.42 1.92
CA ILE A 67 -7.70 21.76 1.20
C ILE A 67 -7.33 21.56 -0.27
N GLU A 68 -6.43 22.37 -0.80
CA GLU A 68 -5.99 22.29 -2.19
C GLU A 68 -5.08 21.07 -2.37
N PRO A 69 -5.39 20.18 -3.32
CA PRO A 69 -4.56 19.00 -3.55
C PRO A 69 -3.25 19.36 -4.26
N PHE A 70 -2.16 18.72 -3.88
CA PHE A 70 -0.84 18.83 -4.49
C PHE A 70 -0.21 20.23 -4.40
N ASP A 71 -0.50 20.99 -3.35
CA ASP A 71 0.15 22.27 -3.09
C ASP A 71 1.27 22.19 -2.05
N GLU A 72 1.35 21.09 -1.31
CA GLU A 72 2.39 20.82 -0.34
C GLU A 72 3.28 19.62 -0.73
N PRO A 73 4.57 19.60 -0.37
CA PRO A 73 5.46 18.46 -0.66
C PRO A 73 4.94 17.12 -0.12
N ILE A 74 4.28 17.14 1.03
CA ILE A 74 3.74 15.94 1.67
C ILE A 74 2.66 15.26 0.82
N ASP A 75 1.88 16.02 0.06
CA ASP A 75 0.84 15.48 -0.82
C ASP A 75 1.44 14.64 -1.94
N PHE A 76 2.55 15.10 -2.52
CA PHE A 76 3.27 14.38 -3.56
C PHE A 76 3.92 13.11 -3.00
N THR A 77 4.58 13.19 -1.84
CA THR A 77 5.21 12.05 -1.19
C THR A 77 4.18 10.98 -0.83
N TYR A 78 3.05 11.39 -0.24
CA TYR A 78 1.95 10.50 0.08
C TYR A 78 1.32 9.87 -1.16
N PHE A 79 1.10 10.65 -2.23
CA PHE A 79 0.56 10.17 -3.49
C PHE A 79 1.51 9.18 -4.16
N ASP A 80 2.81 9.48 -4.24
CA ASP A 80 3.82 8.60 -4.83
C ASP A 80 3.94 7.28 -4.08
N LEU A 81 3.81 7.30 -2.76
CA LEU A 81 3.87 6.10 -1.95
C LEU A 81 2.79 5.09 -2.36
N TRP A 82 1.52 5.48 -2.35
CA TRP A 82 0.44 4.53 -2.61
C TRP A 82 0.12 4.37 -4.10
N HIS A 83 0.22 5.46 -4.88
CA HIS A 83 -0.19 5.45 -6.28
C HIS A 83 0.92 4.97 -7.21
N TYR A 84 2.16 5.37 -6.97
CA TYR A 84 3.29 5.00 -7.80
C TYR A 84 4.00 3.75 -7.25
N TRP A 85 4.69 3.85 -6.12
CA TRP A 85 5.49 2.74 -5.58
C TRP A 85 4.66 1.55 -5.11
N GLY A 86 3.51 1.79 -4.49
CA GLY A 86 2.58 0.73 -4.11
C GLY A 86 2.07 -0.05 -5.32
N ARG A 87 1.78 0.62 -6.43
CA ARG A 87 1.35 -0.04 -7.67
C ARG A 87 2.50 -0.76 -8.36
N VAL A 88 3.66 -0.14 -8.46
CA VAL A 88 4.85 -0.76 -9.07
C VAL A 88 5.22 -2.04 -8.34
N SER A 89 5.28 -2.01 -7.02
CA SER A 89 5.55 -3.19 -6.19
C SER A 89 4.52 -4.30 -6.41
N LYS A 90 3.24 -3.94 -6.38
CA LYS A 90 2.13 -4.88 -6.56
C LYS A 90 2.16 -5.53 -7.95
N PHE A 91 2.30 -4.74 -9.00
CA PHE A 91 2.37 -5.25 -10.36
C PHE A 91 3.66 -6.01 -10.65
N GLY A 92 4.78 -5.57 -10.08
CA GLY A 92 6.04 -6.30 -10.17
C GLY A 92 5.94 -7.72 -9.60
N MET A 93 5.26 -7.88 -8.46
CA MET A 93 4.99 -9.19 -7.88
C MET A 93 4.05 -10.04 -8.75
N TRP A 94 3.00 -9.43 -9.30
CA TRP A 94 2.08 -10.10 -10.21
C TRP A 94 2.77 -10.62 -11.48
N MET A 95 3.73 -9.85 -11.98
CA MET A 95 4.51 -10.20 -13.17
C MET A 95 5.72 -11.09 -12.84
N GLN A 96 5.87 -11.50 -11.59
CA GLN A 96 7.00 -12.32 -11.11
C GLN A 96 8.37 -11.70 -11.42
N GLY A 97 8.41 -10.37 -11.43
CA GLY A 97 9.64 -9.60 -11.66
C GLY A 97 10.35 -9.32 -10.33
N PRO A 98 11.41 -10.10 -9.95
CA PRO A 98 12.06 -9.94 -8.65
C PRO A 98 12.70 -8.56 -8.48
N ASP A 99 13.16 -7.96 -9.54
CA ASP A 99 13.75 -6.62 -9.52
C ASP A 99 12.70 -5.55 -9.21
N TYR A 100 11.54 -5.62 -9.87
CA TYR A 100 10.42 -4.71 -9.62
C TYR A 100 9.73 -4.95 -8.28
N SER A 101 9.79 -6.14 -7.73
CA SER A 101 9.26 -6.40 -6.39
C SER A 101 10.20 -5.95 -5.28
N GLN A 102 11.49 -5.85 -5.50
CA GLN A 102 12.49 -5.47 -4.49
C GLN A 102 13.03 -4.06 -4.75
N TRP A 103 14.00 -3.92 -5.66
CA TRP A 103 14.77 -2.69 -5.86
C TRP A 103 13.98 -1.55 -6.50
N HIS A 104 13.09 -1.85 -7.44
CA HIS A 104 12.26 -0.86 -8.13
C HIS A 104 10.80 -0.85 -7.64
N GLY A 105 10.53 -1.48 -6.53
CA GLY A 105 9.19 -1.55 -5.94
C GLY A 105 9.21 -1.38 -4.43
N VAL A 106 9.48 -2.46 -3.67
CA VAL A 106 9.36 -2.45 -2.21
C VAL A 106 10.38 -1.52 -1.56
N TYR A 107 11.63 -1.49 -2.04
CA TYR A 107 12.64 -0.61 -1.47
C TYR A 107 12.24 0.87 -1.59
N PRO A 108 11.92 1.42 -2.77
CA PRO A 108 11.46 2.81 -2.87
C PRO A 108 10.16 3.08 -2.10
N LEU A 109 9.28 2.09 -1.99
CA LEU A 109 8.06 2.22 -1.18
C LEU A 109 8.40 2.48 0.29
N LEU A 110 9.34 1.70 0.85
CA LEU A 110 9.76 1.85 2.24
C LEU A 110 10.56 3.14 2.47
N ASP A 111 11.37 3.54 1.51
CA ASP A 111 12.11 4.79 1.53
C ASP A 111 11.15 5.99 1.57
N THR A 112 10.18 6.01 0.64
CA THR A 112 9.12 7.03 0.61
C THR A 112 8.25 7.02 1.87
N MET A 113 8.01 5.84 2.49
CA MET A 113 7.32 5.73 3.77
C MET A 113 8.09 6.44 4.88
N SER A 114 9.41 6.24 4.93
CA SER A 114 10.27 6.91 5.92
C SER A 114 10.31 8.43 5.72
N GLU A 115 10.36 8.89 4.47
CA GLU A 115 10.26 10.33 4.15
C GLU A 115 8.92 10.91 4.57
N LEU A 116 7.82 10.21 4.31
CA LEU A 116 6.47 10.63 4.71
C LEU A 116 6.36 10.74 6.23
N GLU A 117 6.87 9.75 6.97
CA GLU A 117 6.88 9.74 8.42
C GLU A 117 7.65 10.95 8.99
N GLU A 118 8.81 11.26 8.42
CA GLU A 118 9.59 12.44 8.80
C GLU A 118 8.83 13.75 8.55
N MET A 119 8.19 13.89 7.38
CA MET A 119 7.40 15.08 7.04
C MET A 119 6.19 15.26 7.97
N VAL A 120 5.50 14.17 8.29
CA VAL A 120 4.36 14.17 9.23
C VAL A 120 4.82 14.63 10.61
N ASN A 121 5.90 14.03 11.13
CA ASN A 121 6.44 14.39 12.45
C ASN A 121 6.88 15.86 12.49
N GLN A 122 7.55 16.37 11.46
CA GLN A 122 7.95 17.77 11.38
C GLN A 122 6.73 18.72 11.41
N LYS A 123 5.64 18.38 10.71
CA LYS A 123 4.41 19.19 10.75
C LYS A 123 3.73 19.16 12.11
N LEU A 124 3.64 18.00 12.74
CA LEU A 124 3.06 17.84 14.08
C LEU A 124 3.88 18.61 15.13
N ASP A 125 5.19 18.49 15.10
CA ASP A 125 6.09 19.20 15.98
C ASP A 125 5.98 20.73 15.81
N ALA A 126 5.94 21.21 14.58
CA ALA A 126 5.77 22.62 14.27
C ALA A 126 4.42 23.18 14.76
N ALA A 127 3.38 22.36 14.77
CA ALA A 127 2.07 22.71 15.30
C ALA A 127 1.97 22.62 16.83
N GLY A 128 3.02 22.11 17.51
CA GLY A 128 3.00 21.83 18.96
C GLY A 128 2.07 20.67 19.33
N ALA A 129 1.74 19.84 18.36
CA ALA A 129 0.85 18.69 18.48
C ALA A 129 1.67 17.40 18.63
N THR A 130 2.63 17.38 19.54
CA THR A 130 3.36 16.13 19.87
C THR A 130 2.40 15.13 20.49
N PRO A 131 2.40 13.86 20.08
CA PRO A 131 1.47 12.85 20.53
C PRO A 131 1.61 12.52 22.02
#